data_1a4dd193da9960feba9fe5d06555fe2f
#
_entry.id   1a4dd193da9960feba9fe5d06555fe2f
#
_cell.length_a   1.000
_cell.length_b   1.000
_cell.length_c   1.000
_cell.angle_alpha   90.00
_cell.angle_beta   90.00
_cell.angle_gamma   90.00
#
_symmetry.space_group_name_H-M   'P 1'
#
loop_
_entity.id
_entity.type
_entity.pdbx_description
1 polymer ?
#
loop_
_entity_poly.entity_id
_entity_poly.type
_entity_poly.pdbx_seq_one_letter_code
_entity_poly.pdbx_strand_id
1 'polypeptide(L)'
;MEIQIDMYQTLAVSVLVLILGQFLKKRINFLEKFCIPAPVIGGLLFAVLTCVCYSLGIAEFTFDDTLREVCMVFFFTSVGFQANLKVLKSGGKSLFIFLGLVVVLIVSQNFLALGVSKLLHLDPLVGLCTGSIPMVGGHGTAGAFGPVLEDFDVKGATTICTAAATFGLIAGSLIGGPIGKRLIDRKKLLDTAVAEDDSILVEDEKKHERHTNMYAAAVFQLIIAVGIGTIISELLTKTGLTFPIYIGAMIAAAVIRNIGEYSGKFDIYMGEINNLGGICLSLFLGIAMITLKLWQLAELALPLMILLGAQLLLIFLYTYFVVFRVMGKDYDAAVLAAGTCGFGMGATPNAMANMQAICDRYVPSVKAYLIIPLIGSLFADFPVSYTHLTLPTNSRV
;
A
#
# COMPACT_ATOMS: atom_id res chain seq x y z
N MET A 1 9.18 28.40 -17.03
CA MET A 1 10.53 27.78 -17.20
C MET A 1 10.39 26.31 -16.87
N GLU A 2 10.81 25.41 -17.76
CA GLU A 2 10.83 23.97 -17.48
C GLU A 2 12.17 23.59 -16.83
N ILE A 3 12.12 22.91 -15.70
CA ILE A 3 13.29 22.46 -14.95
C ILE A 3 13.27 20.95 -14.90
N GLN A 4 14.20 20.31 -15.61
CA GLN A 4 14.38 18.87 -15.60
C GLN A 4 15.31 18.48 -14.44
N ILE A 5 14.87 17.55 -13.61
CA ILE A 5 15.59 17.05 -12.44
C ILE A 5 15.92 15.60 -12.72
N ASP A 6 17.23 15.30 -12.73
CA ASP A 6 17.73 13.96 -13.00
C ASP A 6 17.43 12.98 -11.85
N MET A 7 17.70 11.71 -12.10
CA MET A 7 17.47 10.60 -11.17
C MET A 7 18.11 10.81 -9.80
N TYR A 8 19.34 11.32 -9.75
CA TYR A 8 20.09 11.53 -8.49
C TYR A 8 19.56 12.73 -7.71
N GLN A 9 19.23 13.80 -8.44
CA GLN A 9 18.60 14.99 -7.86
C GLN A 9 17.20 14.69 -7.34
N THR A 10 16.42 13.91 -8.08
CA THR A 10 15.08 13.42 -7.65
C THR A 10 15.18 12.64 -6.34
N LEU A 11 16.17 11.73 -6.24
CA LEU A 11 16.41 10.97 -5.02
C LEU A 11 16.80 11.89 -3.86
N ALA A 12 17.71 12.85 -4.09
CA ALA A 12 18.13 13.80 -3.08
C ALA A 12 16.97 14.67 -2.58
N VAL A 13 16.15 15.21 -3.50
CA VAL A 13 14.95 15.99 -3.15
C VAL A 13 13.98 15.14 -2.35
N SER A 14 13.74 13.88 -2.73
CA SER A 14 12.85 12.99 -2.00
C SER A 14 13.33 12.77 -0.55
N VAL A 15 14.62 12.59 -0.34
CA VAL A 15 15.22 12.45 1.01
C VAL A 15 15.06 13.73 1.83
N LEU A 16 15.27 14.91 1.26
CA LEU A 16 15.04 16.18 1.95
C LEU A 16 13.59 16.34 2.37
N VAL A 17 12.67 15.98 1.49
CA VAL A 17 11.22 16.00 1.76
C VAL A 17 10.83 14.98 2.84
N LEU A 18 11.46 13.80 2.86
CA LEU A 18 11.30 12.81 3.93
C LEU A 18 11.75 13.34 5.29
N ILE A 19 12.93 13.96 5.34
CA ILE A 19 13.47 14.58 6.57
C ILE A 19 12.52 15.68 7.07
N LEU A 20 12.05 16.54 6.16
CA LEU A 20 11.04 17.56 6.50
C LEU A 20 9.78 16.94 7.07
N GLY A 21 9.26 15.89 6.44
CA GLY A 21 8.08 15.17 6.91
C GLY A 21 8.28 14.54 8.28
N GLN A 22 9.44 13.95 8.56
CA GLN A 22 9.79 13.41 9.89
C GLN A 22 9.86 14.52 10.94
N PHE A 23 10.48 15.65 10.61
CA PHE A 23 10.55 16.81 11.50
C PHE A 23 9.16 17.34 11.85
N LEU A 24 8.29 17.54 10.86
CA LEU A 24 6.93 18.03 11.06
C LEU A 24 6.07 17.02 11.86
N LYS A 25 6.21 15.73 11.58
CA LYS A 25 5.51 14.68 12.33
C LYS A 25 5.82 14.74 13.83
N LYS A 26 7.09 14.95 14.21
CA LYS A 26 7.52 15.08 15.61
C LYS A 26 7.05 16.37 16.28
N ARG A 27 6.76 17.42 15.51
CA ARG A 27 6.34 18.74 16.04
C ARG A 27 4.83 18.92 16.12
N ILE A 28 4.09 18.22 15.26
CA ILE A 28 2.64 18.40 15.14
C ILE A 28 1.96 17.13 15.67
N ASN A 29 1.51 17.15 16.92
CA ASN A 29 0.86 16.02 17.60
C ASN A 29 -0.32 15.40 16.79
N PHE A 30 -1.00 16.23 15.98
CA PHE A 30 -2.07 15.74 15.09
C PHE A 30 -1.55 14.71 14.09
N LEU A 31 -0.41 14.98 13.44
CA LEU A 31 0.19 14.10 12.43
C LEU A 31 0.67 12.77 13.04
N GLU A 32 1.23 12.83 14.23
CA GLU A 32 1.65 11.64 14.98
C GLU A 32 0.44 10.83 15.45
N LYS A 33 -0.57 11.51 16.02
CA LYS A 33 -1.80 10.88 16.52
C LYS A 33 -2.58 10.12 15.46
N PHE A 34 -2.57 10.59 14.22
CA PHE A 34 -3.25 9.95 13.08
C PHE A 34 -2.34 9.06 12.25
N CYS A 35 -1.09 8.83 12.69
CA CYS A 35 -0.13 7.92 12.09
C CYS A 35 0.15 8.21 10.60
N ILE A 36 0.10 9.50 10.20
CA ILE A 36 0.37 9.88 8.82
C ILE A 36 1.84 9.58 8.50
N PRO A 37 2.14 8.87 7.40
CA PRO A 37 3.51 8.58 7.00
C PRO A 37 4.30 9.86 6.71
N ALA A 38 5.54 9.93 7.18
CA ALA A 38 6.41 11.09 6.94
C ALA A 38 6.58 11.45 5.45
N PRO A 39 6.74 10.48 4.52
CA PRO A 39 6.79 10.76 3.08
C PRO A 39 5.58 11.54 2.58
N VAL A 40 4.39 11.21 3.08
CA VAL A 40 3.14 11.86 2.68
C VAL A 40 3.08 13.31 3.18
N ILE A 41 3.51 13.54 4.43
CA ILE A 41 3.51 14.88 5.03
C ILE A 41 4.42 15.83 4.25
N GLY A 42 5.69 15.44 4.09
CA GLY A 42 6.68 16.26 3.38
C GLY A 42 6.37 16.39 1.89
N GLY A 43 5.98 15.26 1.27
CA GLY A 43 5.69 15.21 -0.16
C GLY A 43 4.47 16.02 -0.56
N LEU A 44 3.39 16.01 0.23
CA LEU A 44 2.21 16.83 -0.05
C LEU A 44 2.54 18.33 0.01
N LEU A 45 3.33 18.76 1.00
CA LEU A 45 3.79 20.15 1.08
C LEU A 45 4.61 20.54 -0.15
N PHE A 46 5.49 19.65 -0.59
CA PHE A 46 6.29 19.87 -1.79
C PHE A 46 5.41 19.91 -3.05
N ALA A 47 4.44 19.01 -3.19
CA ALA A 47 3.49 18.99 -4.31
C ALA A 47 2.63 20.26 -4.37
N VAL A 48 2.22 20.80 -3.22
CA VAL A 48 1.55 22.11 -3.16
C VAL A 48 2.48 23.23 -3.61
N LEU A 49 3.74 23.23 -3.16
CA LEU A 49 4.73 24.22 -3.58
C LEU A 49 4.95 24.18 -5.10
N THR A 50 5.14 23.02 -5.70
CA THR A 50 5.31 22.86 -7.15
C THR A 50 4.05 23.27 -7.92
N CYS A 51 2.86 22.98 -7.37
CA CYS A 51 1.59 23.44 -7.94
C CYS A 51 1.47 24.95 -7.93
N VAL A 52 1.85 25.65 -6.85
CA VAL A 52 1.87 27.11 -6.78
C VAL A 52 2.88 27.70 -7.79
N CYS A 53 4.09 27.14 -7.87
CA CYS A 53 5.08 27.57 -8.85
C CYS A 53 4.57 27.43 -10.29
N TYR A 54 3.89 26.33 -10.60
CA TYR A 54 3.28 26.09 -11.90
C TYR A 54 2.15 27.12 -12.19
N SER A 55 1.23 27.30 -11.25
CA SER A 55 0.09 28.20 -11.39
C SER A 55 0.49 29.67 -11.54
N LEU A 56 1.60 30.08 -10.94
CA LEU A 56 2.16 31.41 -11.08
C LEU A 56 3.04 31.58 -12.34
N GLY A 57 3.23 30.53 -13.15
CA GLY A 57 4.07 30.56 -14.34
C GLY A 57 5.58 30.68 -14.06
N ILE A 58 6.02 30.40 -12.83
CA ILE A 58 7.43 30.54 -12.41
C ILE A 58 8.24 29.37 -12.95
N ALA A 59 7.83 28.13 -12.66
CA ALA A 59 8.54 26.92 -13.08
C ALA A 59 7.61 25.72 -13.14
N GLU A 60 7.87 24.81 -14.10
CA GLU A 60 7.37 23.44 -14.13
C GLU A 60 8.52 22.50 -13.88
N PHE A 61 8.37 21.61 -12.88
CA PHE A 61 9.38 20.63 -12.51
C PHE A 61 9.02 19.28 -13.13
N THR A 62 9.99 18.68 -13.81
CA THR A 62 9.89 17.32 -14.36
C THR A 62 10.96 16.46 -13.69
N PHE A 63 10.53 15.42 -12.98
CA PHE A 63 11.41 14.54 -12.23
C PHE A 63 11.61 13.22 -12.97
N ASP A 64 12.84 12.71 -12.95
CA ASP A 64 13.11 11.34 -13.36
C ASP A 64 12.72 10.40 -12.22
N ASP A 65 11.72 9.57 -12.44
CA ASP A 65 11.14 8.67 -11.45
C ASP A 65 11.59 7.20 -11.59
N THR A 66 12.63 6.93 -12.36
CA THR A 66 13.17 5.57 -12.57
C THR A 66 13.46 4.85 -11.26
N LEU A 67 14.06 5.53 -10.27
CA LEU A 67 14.33 4.95 -8.95
C LEU A 67 13.07 4.68 -8.13
N ARG A 68 11.95 5.32 -8.43
CA ARG A 68 10.66 5.01 -7.78
C ARG A 68 10.29 3.56 -8.04
N GLU A 69 10.36 3.11 -9.29
CA GLU A 69 10.03 1.73 -9.66
C GLU A 69 11.01 0.73 -9.02
N VAL A 70 12.31 1.03 -9.04
CA VAL A 70 13.32 0.19 -8.39
C VAL A 70 13.03 0.04 -6.90
N CYS A 71 12.81 1.15 -6.18
CA CYS A 71 12.49 1.12 -4.76
C CYS A 71 11.19 0.35 -4.47
N MET A 72 10.18 0.50 -5.33
CA MET A 72 8.92 -0.23 -5.22
C MET A 72 9.15 -1.74 -5.34
N VAL A 73 9.90 -2.19 -6.34
CA VAL A 73 10.18 -3.61 -6.56
C VAL A 73 10.94 -4.20 -5.36
N PHE A 74 11.98 -3.52 -4.86
CA PHE A 74 12.72 -3.98 -3.68
C PHE A 74 11.86 -4.04 -2.42
N PHE A 75 10.98 -3.04 -2.22
CA PHE A 75 10.04 -3.05 -1.11
C PHE A 75 9.10 -4.27 -1.19
N PHE A 76 8.41 -4.48 -2.31
CA PHE A 76 7.51 -5.62 -2.46
C PHE A 76 8.24 -6.97 -2.41
N THR A 77 9.49 -7.03 -2.85
CA THR A 77 10.32 -8.22 -2.69
C THR A 77 10.56 -8.52 -1.21
N SER A 78 10.86 -7.49 -0.38
CA SER A 78 11.01 -7.68 1.07
C SER A 78 9.72 -8.19 1.72
N VAL A 79 8.57 -7.71 1.26
CA VAL A 79 7.27 -8.21 1.69
C VAL A 79 7.06 -9.68 1.28
N GLY A 80 7.50 -10.06 0.08
CA GLY A 80 7.47 -11.46 -0.36
C GLY A 80 8.22 -12.41 0.57
N PHE A 81 9.36 -11.98 1.12
CA PHE A 81 10.09 -12.75 2.14
C PHE A 81 9.33 -12.96 3.45
N GLN A 82 8.31 -12.16 3.75
CA GLN A 82 7.46 -12.38 4.92
C GLN A 82 6.49 -13.54 4.74
N ALA A 83 6.24 -13.99 3.50
CA ALA A 83 5.32 -15.08 3.17
C ALA A 83 5.87 -16.45 3.56
N ASN A 84 5.61 -16.84 4.79
CA ASN A 84 6.00 -18.12 5.36
C ASN A 84 4.81 -19.09 5.39
N LEU A 85 4.95 -20.27 4.73
CA LEU A 85 3.89 -21.27 4.67
C LEU A 85 3.56 -21.89 6.04
N LYS A 86 4.52 -21.95 6.97
CA LYS A 86 4.25 -22.41 8.34
C LYS A 86 3.32 -21.42 9.05
N VAL A 87 3.61 -20.13 8.89
CA VAL A 87 2.80 -19.04 9.44
C VAL A 87 1.43 -18.97 8.75
N LEU A 88 1.37 -19.20 7.42
CA LEU A 88 0.12 -19.29 6.69
C LEU A 88 -0.79 -20.41 7.21
N LYS A 89 -0.22 -21.58 7.51
CA LYS A 89 -0.96 -22.71 8.11
C LYS A 89 -1.47 -22.37 9.51
N SER A 90 -0.73 -21.59 10.30
CA SER A 90 -1.17 -21.15 11.63
C SER A 90 -2.29 -20.10 11.58
N GLY A 91 -2.40 -19.31 10.52
CA GLY A 91 -3.47 -18.33 10.31
C GLY A 91 -4.88 -18.94 10.16
N GLY A 92 -4.94 -20.21 9.78
CA GLY A 92 -6.14 -21.05 9.82
C GLY A 92 -7.36 -20.44 9.12
N LYS A 93 -8.55 -20.72 9.67
CA LYS A 93 -9.84 -20.29 9.12
C LYS A 93 -9.98 -18.77 9.02
N SER A 94 -9.41 -18.02 9.96
CA SER A 94 -9.50 -16.56 9.99
C SER A 94 -8.85 -15.90 8.77
N LEU A 95 -7.76 -16.45 8.27
CA LEU A 95 -7.08 -15.96 7.08
C LEU A 95 -7.96 -16.06 5.82
N PHE A 96 -8.59 -17.22 5.61
CA PHE A 96 -9.48 -17.43 4.46
C PHE A 96 -10.74 -16.56 4.53
N ILE A 97 -11.31 -16.38 5.72
CA ILE A 97 -12.45 -15.47 5.92
C ILE A 97 -12.03 -14.04 5.58
N PHE A 98 -10.86 -13.60 6.06
CA PHE A 98 -10.38 -12.26 5.78
C PHE A 98 -10.03 -12.06 4.30
N LEU A 99 -9.46 -13.05 3.63
CA LEU A 99 -9.26 -13.03 2.18
C LEU A 99 -10.59 -12.84 1.43
N GLY A 100 -11.62 -13.59 1.81
CA GLY A 100 -12.96 -13.42 1.25
C GLY A 100 -13.51 -11.98 1.45
N LEU A 101 -13.29 -11.40 2.63
CA LEU A 101 -13.67 -10.00 2.90
C LEU A 101 -12.91 -9.02 2.00
N VAL A 102 -11.62 -9.25 1.75
CA VAL A 102 -10.82 -8.40 0.84
C VAL A 102 -11.35 -8.48 -0.59
N VAL A 103 -11.67 -9.66 -1.09
CA VAL A 103 -12.26 -9.82 -2.44
C VAL A 103 -13.62 -9.09 -2.53
N VAL A 104 -14.47 -9.23 -1.52
CA VAL A 104 -15.76 -8.49 -1.46
C VAL A 104 -15.52 -6.97 -1.42
N LEU A 105 -14.51 -6.50 -0.71
CA LEU A 105 -14.14 -5.08 -0.68
C LEU A 105 -13.75 -4.59 -2.08
N ILE A 106 -12.85 -5.28 -2.76
CA ILE A 106 -12.38 -4.96 -4.12
C ILE A 106 -13.55 -4.84 -5.09
N VAL A 107 -14.43 -5.83 -5.09
CA VAL A 107 -15.64 -5.85 -5.93
C VAL A 107 -16.55 -4.67 -5.58
N SER A 108 -16.79 -4.42 -4.29
CA SER A 108 -17.63 -3.31 -3.82
C SER A 108 -17.08 -1.94 -4.22
N GLN A 109 -15.77 -1.74 -4.15
CA GLN A 109 -15.12 -0.50 -4.58
C GLN A 109 -15.31 -0.23 -6.06
N ASN A 110 -15.18 -1.27 -6.90
CA ASN A 110 -15.38 -1.12 -8.34
C ASN A 110 -16.83 -0.85 -8.68
N PHE A 111 -17.78 -1.57 -8.10
CA PHE A 111 -19.21 -1.30 -8.31
C PHE A 111 -19.63 0.09 -7.85
N LEU A 112 -19.09 0.55 -6.70
CA LEU A 112 -19.34 1.91 -6.22
C LEU A 112 -18.77 2.95 -7.20
N ALA A 113 -17.54 2.76 -7.66
CA ALA A 113 -16.88 3.65 -8.60
C ALA A 113 -17.66 3.76 -9.92
N LEU A 114 -18.05 2.61 -10.49
CA LEU A 114 -18.89 2.56 -11.71
C LEU A 114 -20.26 3.21 -11.50
N GLY A 115 -20.91 2.95 -10.37
CA GLY A 115 -22.23 3.50 -10.06
C GLY A 115 -22.21 5.01 -9.88
N VAL A 116 -21.22 5.53 -9.13
CA VAL A 116 -21.08 6.98 -8.89
C VAL A 116 -20.65 7.71 -10.15
N SER A 117 -19.70 7.17 -10.95
CA SER A 117 -19.30 7.79 -12.22
C SER A 117 -20.48 7.90 -13.20
N LYS A 118 -21.30 6.85 -13.30
CA LYS A 118 -22.52 6.87 -14.11
C LYS A 118 -23.52 7.93 -13.63
N LEU A 119 -23.68 8.08 -12.30
CA LEU A 119 -24.55 9.10 -11.70
C LEU A 119 -24.04 10.52 -12.01
N LEU A 120 -22.73 10.70 -12.08
CA LEU A 120 -22.06 11.97 -12.43
C LEU A 120 -21.96 12.19 -13.94
N HIS A 121 -22.52 11.32 -14.79
CA HIS A 121 -22.44 11.35 -16.26
C HIS A 121 -20.99 11.33 -16.78
N LEU A 122 -20.07 10.67 -16.02
CA LEU A 122 -18.70 10.43 -16.42
C LEU A 122 -18.59 9.08 -17.15
N ASP A 123 -17.51 8.92 -17.93
CA ASP A 123 -17.16 7.60 -18.46
C ASP A 123 -16.96 6.61 -17.29
N PRO A 124 -17.59 5.43 -17.32
CA PRO A 124 -17.40 4.41 -16.28
C PRO A 124 -15.94 4.02 -16.04
N LEU A 125 -15.08 4.09 -17.06
CA LEU A 125 -13.65 3.80 -16.94
C LEU A 125 -12.92 4.88 -16.11
N VAL A 126 -13.36 6.15 -16.16
CA VAL A 126 -12.87 7.20 -15.23
C VAL A 126 -13.24 6.82 -13.79
N GLY A 127 -14.41 6.20 -13.57
CA GLY A 127 -14.76 5.65 -12.26
C GLY A 127 -13.76 4.60 -11.78
N LEU A 128 -13.34 3.67 -12.64
CA LEU A 128 -12.36 2.63 -12.27
C LEU A 128 -11.01 3.22 -11.85
N CYS A 129 -10.64 4.41 -12.40
CA CYS A 129 -9.45 5.13 -11.92
C CYS A 129 -9.53 5.55 -10.45
N THR A 130 -10.70 5.46 -9.82
CA THR A 130 -10.91 5.73 -8.38
C THR A 130 -11.39 4.49 -7.61
N GLY A 131 -11.51 3.36 -8.28
CA GLY A 131 -11.92 2.07 -7.73
C GLY A 131 -10.79 1.32 -7.03
N SER A 132 -10.84 0.00 -7.06
CA SER A 132 -9.85 -0.84 -6.37
C SER A 132 -8.45 -0.74 -6.96
N ILE A 133 -8.28 -0.28 -8.22
CA ILE A 133 -6.96 -0.05 -8.84
C ILE A 133 -6.08 0.82 -7.94
N PRO A 134 -6.47 2.10 -7.66
CA PRO A 134 -5.67 2.94 -6.77
C PRO A 134 -5.94 2.68 -5.28
N MET A 135 -7.14 2.22 -4.90
CA MET A 135 -7.52 2.11 -3.49
C MET A 135 -6.84 0.92 -2.80
N VAL A 136 -7.02 -0.29 -3.29
CA VAL A 136 -6.40 -1.51 -2.73
C VAL A 136 -5.02 -1.73 -3.33
N GLY A 137 -4.87 -1.59 -4.64
CA GLY A 137 -3.61 -1.81 -5.32
C GLY A 137 -2.60 -0.67 -5.24
N GLY A 138 -3.04 0.53 -4.81
CA GLY A 138 -2.17 1.68 -4.59
C GLY A 138 -1.46 2.19 -5.84
N HIS A 139 -0.27 2.79 -5.66
CA HIS A 139 0.51 3.38 -6.75
C HIS A 139 1.06 2.33 -7.74
N GLY A 140 1.32 1.10 -7.28
CA GLY A 140 1.82 0.03 -8.14
C GLY A 140 0.82 -0.33 -9.23
N THR A 141 -0.39 -0.69 -8.86
CA THR A 141 -1.45 -1.01 -9.82
C THR A 141 -1.97 0.23 -10.56
N ALA A 142 -1.99 1.41 -9.93
CA ALA A 142 -2.28 2.67 -10.60
C ALA A 142 -1.31 2.92 -11.76
N GLY A 143 0.00 2.71 -11.54
CA GLY A 143 1.03 2.84 -12.58
C GLY A 143 0.95 1.77 -13.66
N ALA A 144 0.48 0.56 -13.33
CA ALA A 144 0.32 -0.52 -14.30
C ALA A 144 -0.95 -0.37 -15.17
N PHE A 145 -2.09 -0.02 -14.56
CA PHE A 145 -3.37 0.04 -15.24
C PHE A 145 -3.74 1.43 -15.78
N GLY A 146 -3.11 2.51 -15.27
CA GLY A 146 -3.32 3.86 -15.80
C GLY A 146 -3.07 3.96 -17.30
N PRO A 147 -1.90 3.56 -17.83
CA PRO A 147 -1.64 3.52 -19.27
C PRO A 147 -2.61 2.63 -20.03
N VAL A 148 -2.97 1.46 -19.50
CA VAL A 148 -3.96 0.57 -20.12
C VAL A 148 -5.32 1.25 -20.28
N LEU A 149 -5.76 2.03 -19.29
CA LEU A 149 -7.00 2.80 -19.38
C LEU A 149 -6.89 3.97 -20.37
N GLU A 150 -5.69 4.54 -20.54
CA GLU A 150 -5.43 5.54 -21.57
C GLU A 150 -5.53 4.96 -22.99
N ASP A 151 -5.11 3.70 -23.20
CA ASP A 151 -5.30 2.95 -24.45
C ASP A 151 -6.80 2.71 -24.77
N PHE A 152 -7.67 2.78 -23.76
CA PHE A 152 -9.14 2.76 -23.91
C PHE A 152 -9.77 4.17 -23.98
N ASP A 153 -9.01 5.17 -24.40
CA ASP A 153 -9.42 6.57 -24.59
C ASP A 153 -9.77 7.34 -23.29
N VAL A 154 -9.37 6.85 -22.10
CA VAL A 154 -9.53 7.58 -20.85
C VAL A 154 -8.38 8.56 -20.67
N LYS A 155 -8.57 9.79 -21.12
CA LYS A 155 -7.53 10.83 -21.04
C LYS A 155 -7.09 11.09 -19.60
N GLY A 156 -5.78 11.01 -19.35
CA GLY A 156 -5.17 11.28 -18.07
C GLY A 156 -5.47 10.22 -17.00
N ALA A 157 -5.83 8.98 -17.38
CA ALA A 157 -6.15 7.90 -16.47
C ALA A 157 -4.98 7.62 -15.49
N THR A 158 -3.75 7.64 -15.97
CA THR A 158 -2.55 7.47 -15.15
C THR A 158 -2.47 8.52 -14.04
N THR A 159 -2.74 9.79 -14.39
CA THR A 159 -2.74 10.90 -13.42
C THR A 159 -3.89 10.76 -12.42
N ILE A 160 -5.09 10.42 -12.88
CA ILE A 160 -6.27 10.21 -12.02
C ILE A 160 -6.01 9.05 -11.05
N CYS A 161 -5.54 7.90 -11.54
CA CYS A 161 -5.22 6.74 -10.71
C CYS A 161 -4.14 7.08 -9.66
N THR A 162 -3.08 7.77 -10.05
CA THR A 162 -1.99 8.14 -9.15
C THR A 162 -2.46 9.11 -8.06
N ALA A 163 -3.27 10.11 -8.43
CA ALA A 163 -3.85 11.04 -7.48
C ALA A 163 -4.84 10.37 -6.53
N ALA A 164 -5.67 9.46 -7.05
CA ALA A 164 -6.58 8.66 -6.25
C ALA A 164 -5.84 7.75 -5.25
N ALA A 165 -4.75 7.10 -5.69
CA ALA A 165 -3.88 6.32 -4.80
C ALA A 165 -3.26 7.19 -3.70
N THR A 166 -2.81 8.40 -4.03
CA THR A 166 -2.27 9.36 -3.08
C THR A 166 -3.32 9.80 -2.05
N PHE A 167 -4.52 10.16 -2.52
CA PHE A 167 -5.64 10.46 -1.64
C PHE A 167 -5.95 9.28 -0.72
N GLY A 168 -5.99 8.07 -1.27
CA GLY A 168 -6.22 6.85 -0.53
C GLY A 168 -5.20 6.62 0.59
N LEU A 169 -3.91 6.81 0.30
CA LEU A 169 -2.84 6.74 1.31
C LEU A 169 -3.08 7.71 2.48
N ILE A 170 -3.40 8.96 2.17
CA ILE A 170 -3.66 9.98 3.20
C ILE A 170 -4.92 9.62 3.99
N ALA A 171 -6.03 9.38 3.29
CA ALA A 171 -7.32 9.11 3.90
C ALA A 171 -7.32 7.81 4.73
N GLY A 172 -6.71 6.73 4.19
CA GLY A 172 -6.58 5.44 4.87
C GLY A 172 -5.78 5.54 6.17
N SER A 173 -4.71 6.36 6.17
CA SER A 173 -3.91 6.62 7.38
C SER A 173 -4.68 7.45 8.41
N LEU A 174 -5.50 8.41 7.96
CA LEU A 174 -6.26 9.28 8.85
C LEU A 174 -7.42 8.57 9.56
N ILE A 175 -8.09 7.63 8.89
CA ILE A 175 -9.31 7.00 9.43
C ILE A 175 -9.06 5.69 10.18
N GLY A 176 -7.98 4.97 9.88
CA GLY A 176 -7.72 3.64 10.46
C GLY A 176 -7.55 3.68 11.98
N GLY A 177 -6.67 4.55 12.49
CA GLY A 177 -6.45 4.75 13.92
C GLY A 177 -7.75 5.14 14.68
N PRO A 178 -8.47 6.19 14.25
CA PRO A 178 -9.76 6.56 14.85
C PRO A 178 -10.83 5.47 14.84
N ILE A 179 -10.92 4.68 13.76
CA ILE A 179 -11.89 3.56 13.68
C ILE A 179 -11.55 2.49 14.71
N GLY A 180 -10.29 2.02 14.73
CA GLY A 180 -9.84 1.03 15.69
C GLY A 180 -10.04 1.49 17.13
N LYS A 181 -9.59 2.72 17.45
CA LYS A 181 -9.81 3.33 18.76
C LYS A 181 -11.28 3.39 19.13
N ARG A 182 -12.15 3.87 18.23
CA ARG A 182 -13.60 3.96 18.50
C ARG A 182 -14.23 2.61 18.77
N LEU A 183 -13.80 1.56 18.06
CA LEU A 183 -14.28 0.19 18.28
C LEU A 183 -13.85 -0.32 19.64
N ILE A 184 -12.56 -0.15 20.01
CA ILE A 184 -12.00 -0.60 21.28
C ILE A 184 -12.67 0.11 22.47
N ASP A 185 -12.70 1.45 22.45
CA ASP A 185 -13.22 2.25 23.55
C ASP A 185 -14.74 2.05 23.73
N ARG A 186 -15.53 2.08 22.64
CA ARG A 186 -16.99 1.98 22.70
C ARG A 186 -17.47 0.59 23.11
N LYS A 187 -16.74 -0.45 22.75
CA LYS A 187 -17.13 -1.84 23.00
C LYS A 187 -16.37 -2.47 24.15
N LYS A 188 -15.48 -1.73 24.83
CA LYS A 188 -14.67 -2.20 25.98
C LYS A 188 -13.90 -3.48 25.66
N LEU A 189 -13.24 -3.53 24.49
CA LEU A 189 -12.63 -4.75 23.96
C LEU A 189 -11.30 -5.13 24.64
N LEU A 190 -10.75 -4.31 25.52
CA LEU A 190 -9.51 -4.62 26.25
C LEU A 190 -9.64 -5.86 27.14
N ASP A 191 -10.86 -6.15 27.63
CA ASP A 191 -11.14 -7.35 28.40
C ASP A 191 -11.06 -8.63 27.56
N THR A 192 -11.11 -8.50 26.22
CA THR A 192 -11.00 -9.61 25.25
C THR A 192 -9.60 -9.71 24.64
N ALA A 193 -8.70 -8.79 24.98
CA ALA A 193 -7.32 -8.83 24.55
C ALA A 193 -6.62 -9.98 25.26
N VAL A 194 -6.31 -11.05 24.53
CA VAL A 194 -5.45 -12.12 25.03
C VAL A 194 -4.05 -11.54 25.07
N ALA A 195 -3.43 -11.45 26.25
CA ALA A 195 -2.01 -11.25 26.38
C ALA A 195 -1.32 -12.52 25.88
N GLU A 196 -1.26 -12.70 24.57
CA GLU A 196 -0.44 -13.74 23.97
C GLU A 196 1.02 -13.37 24.21
N ASP A 197 1.78 -14.36 24.61
CA ASP A 197 3.19 -14.25 24.96
C ASP A 197 3.94 -13.52 23.83
N ASP A 198 4.52 -12.37 24.15
CA ASP A 198 5.32 -11.53 23.26
C ASP A 198 6.51 -12.26 22.60
N SER A 199 6.72 -13.53 23.00
CA SER A 199 7.82 -14.36 22.50
C SER A 199 7.85 -14.53 20.97
N ILE A 200 6.69 -14.46 20.28
CA ILE A 200 6.64 -14.58 18.80
C ILE A 200 7.01 -13.27 18.11
N LEU A 201 6.73 -12.12 18.74
CA LEU A 201 7.12 -10.79 18.20
C LEU A 201 8.50 -10.36 18.69
N VAL A 202 8.93 -10.84 19.88
CA VAL A 202 10.18 -10.46 20.54
C VAL A 202 11.36 -11.34 20.10
N GLU A 203 11.16 -12.47 19.44
CA GLU A 203 12.29 -13.23 18.87
C GLU A 203 13.05 -12.43 17.78
N ASP A 204 12.42 -11.44 17.15
CA ASP A 204 13.09 -10.56 16.18
C ASP A 204 13.77 -9.33 16.84
N GLU A 205 13.46 -8.98 18.09
CA GLU A 205 14.04 -7.82 18.78
C GLU A 205 15.21 -8.15 19.75
N LYS A 206 15.60 -9.41 19.91
CA LYS A 206 16.86 -9.71 20.59
C LYS A 206 17.98 -9.03 19.83
N LYS A 207 18.60 -8.01 20.47
CA LYS A 207 19.78 -7.26 20.04
C LYS A 207 20.56 -8.00 18.94
N HIS A 208 20.14 -7.83 17.70
CA HIS A 208 20.88 -8.30 16.55
C HIS A 208 22.14 -7.45 16.52
N GLU A 209 23.28 -8.04 16.84
CA GLU A 209 24.56 -7.42 16.52
C GLU A 209 24.56 -7.21 15.01
N ARG A 210 24.46 -5.95 14.62
CA ARG A 210 24.32 -5.54 13.21
C ARG A 210 25.67 -5.78 12.52
N HIS A 211 25.87 -6.99 12.03
CA HIS A 211 27.07 -7.29 11.25
C HIS A 211 26.86 -6.85 9.81
N THR A 212 27.82 -6.09 9.27
CA THR A 212 27.82 -5.64 7.86
C THR A 212 27.60 -6.78 6.88
N ASN A 213 28.10 -7.98 7.20
CA ASN A 213 27.93 -9.18 6.37
C ASN A 213 26.47 -9.63 6.25
N MET A 214 25.64 -9.42 7.28
CA MET A 214 24.21 -9.77 7.25
C MET A 214 23.43 -8.86 6.31
N TYR A 215 23.73 -7.53 6.32
CA TYR A 215 23.14 -6.60 5.37
C TYR A 215 23.55 -6.90 3.93
N ALA A 216 24.82 -7.22 3.69
CA ALA A 216 25.26 -7.62 2.35
C ALA A 216 24.54 -8.86 1.86
N ALA A 217 24.41 -9.90 2.70
CA ALA A 217 23.68 -11.10 2.37
C ALA A 217 22.17 -10.83 2.11
N ALA A 218 21.54 -9.97 2.92
CA ALA A 218 20.16 -9.56 2.72
C ALA A 218 19.96 -8.83 1.38
N VAL A 219 20.87 -7.90 1.03
CA VAL A 219 20.84 -7.22 -0.27
C VAL A 219 20.98 -8.22 -1.41
N PHE A 220 21.89 -9.19 -1.31
CA PHE A 220 22.07 -10.21 -2.34
C PHE A 220 20.83 -11.10 -2.48
N GLN A 221 20.19 -11.48 -1.37
CA GLN A 221 18.94 -12.25 -1.38
C GLN A 221 17.83 -11.46 -2.07
N LEU A 222 17.69 -10.16 -1.79
CA LEU A 222 16.73 -9.29 -2.47
C LEU A 222 17.01 -9.19 -3.97
N ILE A 223 18.26 -8.94 -4.37
CA ILE A 223 18.63 -8.82 -5.79
C ILE A 223 18.37 -10.12 -6.55
N ILE A 224 18.73 -11.27 -5.97
CA ILE A 224 18.46 -12.58 -6.57
C ILE A 224 16.95 -12.80 -6.72
N ALA A 225 16.16 -12.47 -5.70
CA ALA A 225 14.71 -12.59 -5.74
C ALA A 225 14.10 -11.69 -6.82
N VAL A 226 14.59 -10.45 -6.98
CA VAL A 226 14.16 -9.54 -8.05
C VAL A 226 14.50 -10.13 -9.41
N GLY A 227 15.74 -10.60 -9.62
CA GLY A 227 16.18 -11.17 -10.89
C GLY A 227 15.37 -12.41 -11.31
N ILE A 228 15.09 -13.34 -10.38
CA ILE A 228 14.20 -14.48 -10.64
C ILE A 228 12.78 -14.00 -10.88
N GLY A 229 12.34 -12.98 -10.15
CA GLY A 229 11.01 -12.41 -10.22
C GLY A 229 10.68 -11.79 -11.57
N THR A 230 11.63 -11.14 -12.24
CA THR A 230 11.43 -10.63 -13.61
C THR A 230 11.08 -11.74 -14.58
N ILE A 231 11.77 -12.90 -14.47
CA ILE A 231 11.47 -14.07 -15.31
C ILE A 231 10.06 -14.61 -15.00
N ILE A 232 9.68 -14.66 -13.72
CA ILE A 232 8.34 -15.12 -13.32
C ILE A 232 7.27 -14.18 -13.86
N SER A 233 7.45 -12.85 -13.73
CA SER A 233 6.51 -11.86 -14.27
C SER A 233 6.36 -11.97 -15.78
N GLU A 234 7.46 -12.17 -16.51
CA GLU A 234 7.41 -12.40 -17.97
C GLU A 234 6.64 -13.67 -18.34
N LEU A 235 6.86 -14.77 -17.61
CA LEU A 235 6.12 -16.01 -17.82
C LEU A 235 4.62 -15.85 -17.52
N LEU A 236 4.27 -15.12 -16.47
CA LEU A 236 2.88 -14.83 -16.12
C LEU A 236 2.22 -13.95 -17.19
N THR A 237 2.91 -12.96 -17.71
CA THR A 237 2.39 -12.06 -18.77
C THR A 237 2.08 -12.84 -20.07
N LYS A 238 2.80 -13.93 -20.35
CA LYS A 238 2.48 -14.82 -21.48
C LYS A 238 1.11 -15.50 -21.37
N THR A 239 0.49 -15.50 -20.20
CA THR A 239 -0.89 -16.01 -20.02
C THR A 239 -1.97 -15.04 -20.55
N GLY A 240 -1.58 -13.88 -21.07
CA GLY A 240 -2.49 -12.81 -21.56
C GLY A 240 -2.93 -11.82 -20.47
N LEU A 241 -2.39 -11.95 -19.27
CA LEU A 241 -2.64 -11.04 -18.14
C LEU A 241 -1.43 -10.14 -17.90
N THR A 242 -1.64 -8.86 -17.64
CA THR A 242 -0.54 -7.92 -17.34
C THR A 242 -0.13 -8.03 -15.88
N PHE A 243 1.07 -8.54 -15.63
CA PHE A 243 1.62 -8.64 -14.27
C PHE A 243 2.78 -7.66 -14.10
N PRO A 244 2.69 -6.70 -13.17
CA PRO A 244 3.83 -5.86 -12.79
C PRO A 244 5.01 -6.69 -12.27
N ILE A 245 6.24 -6.19 -12.48
CA ILE A 245 7.49 -6.88 -12.13
C ILE A 245 7.53 -7.27 -10.65
N TYR A 246 7.01 -6.42 -9.76
CA TYR A 246 7.04 -6.67 -8.33
C TYR A 246 6.26 -7.91 -7.89
N ILE A 247 5.22 -8.34 -8.65
CA ILE A 247 4.46 -9.57 -8.34
C ILE A 247 5.35 -10.80 -8.50
N GLY A 248 6.08 -10.91 -9.61
CA GLY A 248 7.02 -12.00 -9.79
C GLY A 248 8.13 -11.99 -8.75
N ALA A 249 8.65 -10.81 -8.39
CA ALA A 249 9.67 -10.65 -7.37
C ALA A 249 9.15 -11.07 -5.97
N MET A 250 7.91 -10.75 -5.63
CA MET A 250 7.24 -11.23 -4.42
C MET A 250 7.12 -12.74 -4.38
N ILE A 251 6.69 -13.36 -5.50
CA ILE A 251 6.56 -14.82 -5.60
C ILE A 251 7.94 -15.48 -5.45
N ALA A 252 8.96 -14.98 -6.15
CA ALA A 252 10.34 -15.48 -6.05
C ALA A 252 10.85 -15.40 -4.59
N ALA A 253 10.66 -14.28 -3.93
CA ALA A 253 11.04 -14.09 -2.54
C ALA A 253 10.33 -15.06 -1.59
N ALA A 254 9.01 -15.26 -1.77
CA ALA A 254 8.24 -16.23 -1.02
C ALA A 254 8.77 -17.68 -1.21
N VAL A 255 9.12 -18.04 -2.44
CA VAL A 255 9.71 -19.37 -2.75
C VAL A 255 11.07 -19.51 -2.07
N ILE A 256 11.97 -18.52 -2.21
CA ILE A 256 13.30 -18.52 -1.58
C ILE A 256 13.16 -18.66 -0.06
N ARG A 257 12.26 -17.87 0.56
CA ARG A 257 11.98 -17.93 2.01
C ARG A 257 11.63 -19.35 2.45
N ASN A 258 10.67 -19.95 1.78
CA ASN A 258 10.18 -21.26 2.17
C ASN A 258 11.21 -22.38 1.90
N ILE A 259 11.98 -22.30 0.80
CA ILE A 259 13.08 -23.24 0.53
C ILE A 259 14.16 -23.14 1.62
N GLY A 260 14.56 -21.92 2.01
CA GLY A 260 15.53 -21.70 3.09
C GLY A 260 15.09 -22.36 4.40
N GLU A 261 13.85 -22.11 4.82
CA GLU A 261 13.31 -22.67 6.07
C GLU A 261 13.11 -24.20 6.05
N TYR A 262 12.70 -24.76 4.92
CA TYR A 262 12.52 -26.21 4.81
C TYR A 262 13.84 -26.96 4.64
N SER A 263 14.80 -26.39 3.91
CA SER A 263 16.08 -27.04 3.64
C SER A 263 17.09 -26.87 4.78
N GLY A 264 17.01 -25.74 5.52
CA GLY A 264 18.00 -25.37 6.54
C GLY A 264 19.42 -25.16 5.97
N LYS A 265 19.55 -25.00 4.64
CA LYS A 265 20.86 -24.92 3.95
C LYS A 265 21.42 -23.50 3.90
N PHE A 266 20.59 -22.49 4.06
CA PHE A 266 20.99 -21.08 4.07
C PHE A 266 20.06 -20.26 4.95
N ASP A 267 20.62 -19.24 5.57
CA ASP A 267 19.89 -18.34 6.46
C ASP A 267 19.19 -17.22 5.69
N ILE A 268 18.03 -16.85 6.17
CA ILE A 268 17.27 -15.68 5.67
C ILE A 268 17.36 -14.57 6.72
N TYR A 269 17.96 -13.46 6.36
CA TYR A 269 18.20 -12.33 7.25
C TYR A 269 17.00 -11.37 7.28
N MET A 270 15.89 -11.82 7.91
CA MET A 270 14.61 -11.11 7.88
C MET A 270 14.67 -9.70 8.48
N GLY A 271 15.43 -9.49 9.56
CA GLY A 271 15.58 -8.17 10.18
C GLY A 271 16.17 -7.15 9.20
N GLU A 272 17.25 -7.54 8.51
CA GLU A 272 17.94 -6.72 7.53
C GLU A 272 17.11 -6.52 6.26
N ILE A 273 16.42 -7.57 5.80
CA ILE A 273 15.50 -7.50 4.65
C ILE A 273 14.36 -6.51 4.94
N ASN A 274 13.76 -6.57 6.12
CA ASN A 274 12.68 -5.66 6.53
C ASN A 274 13.18 -4.21 6.65
N ASN A 275 14.37 -3.99 7.20
CA ASN A 275 14.96 -2.65 7.28
C ASN A 275 15.23 -2.06 5.89
N LEU A 276 15.80 -2.84 4.98
CA LEU A 276 16.04 -2.44 3.59
C LEU A 276 14.72 -2.16 2.86
N GLY A 277 13.72 -3.02 3.03
CA GLY A 277 12.38 -2.83 2.50
C GLY A 277 11.73 -1.54 3.01
N GLY A 278 11.88 -1.23 4.30
CA GLY A 278 11.38 0.02 4.90
C GLY A 278 12.04 1.28 4.34
N ILE A 279 13.35 1.23 4.07
CA ILE A 279 14.07 2.32 3.40
C ILE A 279 13.54 2.49 1.97
N CYS A 280 13.45 1.40 1.20
CA CYS A 280 12.95 1.42 -0.17
C CYS A 280 11.50 1.93 -0.23
N LEU A 281 10.63 1.53 0.71
CA LEU A 281 9.28 2.06 0.84
C LEU A 281 9.28 3.58 1.04
N SER A 282 10.10 4.07 1.97
CA SER A 282 10.14 5.50 2.28
C SER A 282 10.59 6.32 1.06
N LEU A 283 11.59 5.84 0.33
CA LEU A 283 12.07 6.47 -0.91
C LEU A 283 11.00 6.39 -2.02
N PHE A 284 10.39 5.23 -2.23
CA PHE A 284 9.31 5.04 -3.18
C PHE A 284 8.17 6.04 -2.95
N LEU A 285 7.67 6.12 -1.71
CA LEU A 285 6.61 7.07 -1.37
C LEU A 285 7.08 8.52 -1.48
N GLY A 286 8.31 8.84 -1.10
CA GLY A 286 8.89 10.17 -1.23
C GLY A 286 8.92 10.64 -2.67
N ILE A 287 9.46 9.81 -3.59
CA ILE A 287 9.51 10.12 -5.02
C ILE A 287 8.09 10.24 -5.59
N ALA A 288 7.19 9.28 -5.29
CA ALA A 288 5.81 9.32 -5.78
C ALA A 288 5.07 10.61 -5.37
N MET A 289 5.35 11.15 -4.18
CA MET A 289 4.72 12.38 -3.70
C MET A 289 5.28 13.65 -4.37
N ILE A 290 6.60 13.73 -4.59
CA ILE A 290 7.19 14.93 -5.22
C ILE A 290 6.89 15.02 -6.73
N THR A 291 6.61 13.89 -7.38
CA THR A 291 6.26 13.82 -8.81
C THR A 291 4.79 14.16 -9.09
N LEU A 292 3.97 14.35 -8.05
CA LEU A 292 2.54 14.56 -8.20
C LEU A 292 2.20 15.93 -8.81
N LYS A 293 1.53 15.92 -9.96
CA LYS A 293 1.08 17.12 -10.68
C LYS A 293 -0.36 17.50 -10.29
N LEU A 294 -0.52 18.19 -9.16
CA LEU A 294 -1.85 18.54 -8.62
C LEU A 294 -2.71 19.39 -9.56
N TRP A 295 -2.09 20.22 -10.40
CA TRP A 295 -2.81 21.10 -11.35
C TRP A 295 -3.54 20.33 -12.45
N GLN A 296 -3.08 19.13 -12.84
CA GLN A 296 -3.74 18.31 -13.86
C GLN A 296 -5.11 17.77 -13.42
N LEU A 297 -5.37 17.81 -12.11
CA LEU A 297 -6.64 17.33 -11.53
C LEU A 297 -7.70 18.43 -11.42
N ALA A 298 -7.35 19.69 -11.74
CA ALA A 298 -8.22 20.83 -11.47
C ALA A 298 -9.58 20.73 -12.18
N GLU A 299 -9.62 20.28 -13.43
CA GLU A 299 -10.86 20.15 -14.22
C GLU A 299 -11.78 19.02 -13.71
N LEU A 300 -11.21 17.97 -13.16
CA LEU A 300 -11.95 16.83 -12.60
C LEU A 300 -12.06 16.89 -11.07
N ALA A 301 -11.65 18.00 -10.46
CA ALA A 301 -11.52 18.08 -9.00
C ALA A 301 -12.82 17.74 -8.27
N LEU A 302 -13.95 18.34 -8.67
CA LEU A 302 -15.23 18.09 -8.00
C LEU A 302 -15.75 16.66 -8.20
N PRO A 303 -15.81 16.10 -9.42
CA PRO A 303 -16.18 14.69 -9.62
C PRO A 303 -15.27 13.72 -8.87
N LEU A 304 -13.95 13.95 -8.90
CA LEU A 304 -13.00 13.11 -8.19
C LEU A 304 -13.20 13.17 -6.67
N MET A 305 -13.46 14.35 -6.12
CA MET A 305 -13.75 14.50 -4.68
C MET A 305 -14.99 13.72 -4.26
N ILE A 306 -16.03 13.68 -5.10
CA ILE A 306 -17.25 12.91 -4.83
C ILE A 306 -16.94 11.40 -4.90
N LEU A 307 -16.25 10.95 -5.95
CA LEU A 307 -15.85 9.55 -6.11
C LEU A 307 -14.97 9.07 -4.95
N LEU A 308 -13.94 9.84 -4.61
CA LEU A 308 -13.02 9.51 -3.53
C LEU A 308 -13.69 9.61 -2.14
N GLY A 309 -14.60 10.57 -1.96
CA GLY A 309 -15.43 10.67 -0.76
C GLY A 309 -16.37 9.46 -0.60
N ALA A 310 -16.94 8.97 -1.69
CA ALA A 310 -17.75 7.76 -1.69
C ALA A 310 -16.92 6.52 -1.32
N GLN A 311 -15.69 6.40 -1.84
CA GLN A 311 -14.76 5.32 -1.45
C GLN A 311 -14.39 5.40 0.04
N LEU A 312 -14.14 6.60 0.55
CA LEU A 312 -13.87 6.82 1.98
C LEU A 312 -15.06 6.40 2.86
N LEU A 313 -16.26 6.72 2.44
CA LEU A 313 -17.47 6.30 3.16
C LEU A 313 -17.66 4.78 3.09
N LEU A 314 -17.43 4.16 1.92
CA LEU A 314 -17.49 2.72 1.76
C LEU A 314 -16.53 2.01 2.71
N ILE A 315 -15.24 2.38 2.73
CA ILE A 315 -14.26 1.70 3.57
C ILE A 315 -14.60 1.87 5.06
N PHE A 316 -15.05 3.07 5.47
CA PHE A 316 -15.49 3.31 6.83
C PHE A 316 -16.65 2.39 7.24
N LEU A 317 -17.70 2.32 6.42
CA LEU A 317 -18.85 1.46 6.70
C LEU A 317 -18.47 -0.02 6.65
N TYR A 318 -17.67 -0.40 5.66
CA TYR A 318 -17.24 -1.77 5.46
C TYR A 318 -16.38 -2.29 6.63
N THR A 319 -15.40 -1.52 7.06
CA THR A 319 -14.52 -1.93 8.16
C THR A 319 -15.24 -1.94 9.50
N TYR A 320 -16.06 -0.93 9.77
CA TYR A 320 -16.79 -0.80 11.03
C TYR A 320 -17.91 -1.81 11.19
N PHE A 321 -18.67 -2.10 10.13
CA PHE A 321 -19.84 -2.97 10.22
C PHE A 321 -19.60 -4.39 9.72
N VAL A 322 -18.77 -4.59 8.70
CA VAL A 322 -18.57 -5.91 8.09
C VAL A 322 -17.32 -6.58 8.65
N VAL A 323 -16.13 -5.98 8.43
CA VAL A 323 -14.87 -6.61 8.87
C VAL A 323 -14.88 -6.88 10.38
N PHE A 324 -15.20 -5.88 11.19
CA PHE A 324 -15.25 -6.03 12.63
C PHE A 324 -16.21 -7.14 13.10
N ARG A 325 -17.40 -7.25 12.46
CA ARG A 325 -18.40 -8.25 12.87
C ARG A 325 -18.02 -9.67 12.45
N VAL A 326 -17.48 -9.81 11.24
CA VAL A 326 -17.16 -11.12 10.66
C VAL A 326 -15.91 -11.70 11.27
N MET A 327 -14.94 -10.84 11.65
CA MET A 327 -13.67 -11.29 12.23
C MET A 327 -13.72 -11.64 13.72
N GLY A 328 -14.87 -11.48 14.40
CA GLY A 328 -15.04 -11.99 15.77
C GLY A 328 -15.57 -10.97 16.79
N LYS A 329 -15.64 -9.68 16.47
CA LYS A 329 -16.08 -8.58 17.36
C LYS A 329 -15.21 -8.41 18.63
N ASP A 330 -14.00 -8.91 18.56
CA ASP A 330 -12.98 -8.87 19.61
C ASP A 330 -11.95 -7.75 19.36
N TYR A 331 -10.93 -7.69 20.21
CA TYR A 331 -9.83 -6.74 20.09
C TYR A 331 -9.08 -6.91 18.76
N ASP A 332 -8.76 -8.15 18.38
CA ASP A 332 -8.07 -8.45 17.13
C ASP A 332 -8.88 -8.00 15.90
N ALA A 333 -10.20 -8.18 15.94
CA ALA A 333 -11.09 -7.71 14.88
C ALA A 333 -11.09 -6.17 14.76
N ALA A 334 -10.91 -5.44 15.86
CA ALA A 334 -10.78 -3.98 15.82
C ALA A 334 -9.45 -3.54 15.22
N VAL A 335 -8.35 -4.23 15.55
CA VAL A 335 -7.03 -3.98 14.94
C VAL A 335 -7.04 -4.34 13.45
N LEU A 336 -7.65 -5.48 13.07
CA LEU A 336 -7.85 -5.86 11.67
C LEU A 336 -8.69 -4.84 10.90
N ALA A 337 -9.75 -4.28 11.50
CA ALA A 337 -10.54 -3.23 10.87
C ALA A 337 -9.73 -1.97 10.60
N ALA A 338 -8.87 -1.56 11.55
CA ALA A 338 -7.97 -0.43 11.37
C ALA A 338 -6.92 -0.68 10.28
N GLY A 339 -6.33 -1.87 10.26
CA GLY A 339 -5.41 -2.30 9.20
C GLY A 339 -6.10 -2.33 7.83
N THR A 340 -7.34 -2.82 7.76
CA THR A 340 -8.12 -2.84 6.51
C THR A 340 -8.35 -1.43 5.94
N CYS A 341 -8.53 -0.40 6.78
CA CYS A 341 -8.61 0.98 6.29
C CYS A 341 -7.31 1.41 5.58
N GLY A 342 -6.16 0.98 6.09
CA GLY A 342 -4.86 1.33 5.53
C GLY A 342 -4.62 0.69 4.16
N PHE A 343 -4.73 -0.63 4.05
CA PHE A 343 -4.49 -1.29 2.76
C PHE A 343 -5.67 -1.15 1.78
N GLY A 344 -6.89 -1.05 2.28
CA GLY A 344 -8.09 -0.93 1.45
C GLY A 344 -8.28 0.45 0.80
N MET A 345 -7.47 1.44 1.21
CA MET A 345 -7.43 2.78 0.60
C MET A 345 -6.00 3.24 0.26
N GLY A 346 -5.01 2.42 0.42
CA GLY A 346 -3.66 2.94 0.19
C GLY A 346 -2.64 1.86 -0.12
N ALA A 347 -2.12 1.23 0.93
CA ALA A 347 -1.10 0.20 0.78
C ALA A 347 -0.92 -0.57 2.10
N THR A 348 -0.32 -1.75 2.01
CA THR A 348 0.01 -2.58 3.17
C THR A 348 0.81 -1.82 4.24
N PRO A 349 1.78 -0.95 3.92
CA PRO A 349 2.47 -0.17 4.94
C PRO A 349 1.56 0.77 5.75
N ASN A 350 0.54 1.34 5.14
CA ASN A 350 -0.45 2.14 5.86
C ASN A 350 -1.26 1.28 6.84
N ALA A 351 -1.57 0.05 6.42
CA ALA A 351 -2.22 -0.92 7.31
C ALA A 351 -1.34 -1.21 8.53
N MET A 352 -0.05 -1.45 8.31
CA MET A 352 0.90 -1.69 9.40
C MET A 352 1.01 -0.48 10.33
N ALA A 353 1.12 0.73 9.79
CA ALA A 353 1.16 1.96 10.58
C ALA A 353 -0.11 2.16 11.43
N ASN A 354 -1.29 1.90 10.85
CA ASN A 354 -2.56 1.98 11.57
C ASN A 354 -2.67 0.96 12.71
N MET A 355 -2.23 -0.28 12.46
CA MET A 355 -2.21 -1.34 13.48
C MET A 355 -1.21 -1.00 14.58
N GLN A 356 0.00 -0.59 14.21
CA GLN A 356 1.03 -0.23 15.16
C GLN A 356 0.58 0.90 16.09
N ALA A 357 -0.04 1.94 15.55
CA ALA A 357 -0.55 3.04 16.37
C ALA A 357 -1.59 2.62 17.41
N ILE A 358 -2.36 1.59 17.14
CA ILE A 358 -3.31 1.01 18.10
C ILE A 358 -2.58 0.12 19.08
N CYS A 359 -1.71 -0.77 18.60
CA CYS A 359 -0.98 -1.71 19.43
C CYS A 359 -0.01 -1.01 20.39
N ASP A 360 0.66 0.06 19.97
CA ASP A 360 1.53 0.88 20.84
C ASP A 360 0.74 1.57 21.96
N ARG A 361 -0.55 1.81 21.74
CA ARG A 361 -1.42 2.48 22.72
C ARG A 361 -2.11 1.51 23.66
N TYR A 362 -2.41 0.29 23.23
CA TYR A 362 -3.19 -0.69 23.95
C TYR A 362 -2.39 -1.99 24.16
N VAL A 363 -2.61 -3.01 23.33
CA VAL A 363 -1.98 -4.32 23.43
C VAL A 363 -1.61 -4.81 22.02
N PRO A 364 -0.49 -5.51 21.82
CA PRO A 364 -0.15 -6.15 20.56
C PRO A 364 -1.23 -7.15 20.11
N SER A 365 -1.48 -7.22 18.78
CA SER A 365 -2.40 -8.19 18.16
C SER A 365 -1.62 -9.08 17.20
N VAL A 366 -1.12 -10.21 17.67
CA VAL A 366 -0.36 -11.17 16.86
C VAL A 366 -1.17 -11.62 15.64
N LYS A 367 -2.46 -11.88 15.83
CA LYS A 367 -3.37 -12.29 14.76
C LYS A 367 -3.50 -11.26 13.64
N ALA A 368 -3.60 -9.97 13.97
CA ALA A 368 -3.70 -8.91 12.96
C ALA A 368 -2.37 -8.73 12.21
N TYR A 369 -1.25 -8.76 12.92
CA TYR A 369 0.09 -8.67 12.33
C TYR A 369 0.45 -9.89 11.46
N LEU A 370 -0.19 -11.03 11.69
CA LEU A 370 -0.07 -12.20 10.82
C LEU A 370 -0.92 -12.06 9.55
N ILE A 371 -2.19 -11.67 9.69
CA ILE A 371 -3.19 -11.73 8.60
C ILE A 371 -3.00 -10.59 7.60
N ILE A 372 -2.85 -9.35 8.06
CA ILE A 372 -2.81 -8.17 7.19
C ILE A 372 -1.64 -8.18 6.20
N PRO A 373 -0.38 -8.40 6.61
CA PRO A 373 0.72 -8.43 5.67
C PRO A 373 0.57 -9.53 4.63
N LEU A 374 0.16 -10.72 5.05
CA LEU A 374 -0.01 -11.86 4.15
C LEU A 374 -1.07 -11.61 3.09
N ILE A 375 -2.19 -11.03 3.46
CA ILE A 375 -3.29 -10.79 2.51
C ILE A 375 -3.07 -9.51 1.73
N GLY A 376 -2.66 -8.44 2.39
CA GLY A 376 -2.46 -7.14 1.76
C GLY A 376 -1.35 -7.14 0.72
N SER A 377 -0.27 -7.93 0.93
CA SER A 377 0.87 -7.94 0.02
C SER A 377 0.85 -9.06 -1.01
N LEU A 378 0.35 -10.26 -0.66
CA LEU A 378 0.38 -11.41 -1.56
C LEU A 378 -0.91 -11.62 -2.35
N PHE A 379 -2.05 -11.30 -1.73
CA PHE A 379 -3.34 -11.68 -2.31
C PHE A 379 -4.19 -10.50 -2.76
N ALA A 380 -3.96 -9.27 -2.26
CA ALA A 380 -4.80 -8.13 -2.63
C ALA A 380 -4.55 -7.68 -4.08
N ASP A 381 -3.30 -7.68 -4.54
CA ASP A 381 -2.94 -7.27 -5.91
C ASP A 381 -3.43 -8.27 -6.98
N PHE A 382 -3.53 -9.56 -6.63
CA PHE A 382 -3.98 -10.58 -7.56
C PHE A 382 -5.47 -10.42 -7.97
N PRO A 383 -6.44 -10.31 -7.03
CA PRO A 383 -7.83 -10.03 -7.38
C PRO A 383 -8.03 -8.67 -8.04
N VAL A 384 -7.25 -7.63 -7.68
CA VAL A 384 -7.30 -6.33 -8.35
C VAL A 384 -6.94 -6.50 -9.82
N SER A 385 -5.80 -7.11 -10.12
CA SER A 385 -5.35 -7.36 -11.49
C SER A 385 -6.35 -8.19 -12.28
N TYR A 386 -6.87 -9.28 -11.70
CA TYR A 386 -7.83 -10.15 -12.36
C TYR A 386 -9.17 -9.47 -12.66
N THR A 387 -9.71 -8.69 -11.72
CA THR A 387 -10.99 -7.99 -11.89
C THR A 387 -10.93 -6.95 -13.02
N HIS A 388 -9.79 -6.29 -13.19
CA HIS A 388 -9.65 -5.24 -14.21
C HIS A 388 -9.33 -5.75 -15.60
N LEU A 389 -8.72 -6.92 -15.71
CA LEU A 389 -8.51 -7.58 -17.01
C LEU A 389 -9.78 -8.13 -17.63
N THR A 390 -10.78 -8.46 -16.79
CA THR A 390 -12.04 -9.04 -17.27
C THR A 390 -13.13 -8.00 -17.53
N LEU A 391 -13.12 -6.86 -16.84
CA LEU A 391 -14.18 -5.84 -16.95
C LEU A 391 -14.16 -5.03 -18.26
N PRO A 392 -13.01 -4.55 -18.82
CA PRO A 392 -13.01 -3.77 -20.04
C PRO A 392 -13.25 -4.58 -21.31
N THR A 393 -12.82 -5.84 -21.33
CA THR A 393 -12.92 -6.70 -22.54
C THR A 393 -14.35 -7.17 -22.81
N ASN A 394 -15.22 -7.27 -21.80
CA ASN A 394 -16.59 -7.74 -21.95
C ASN A 394 -17.63 -6.62 -22.19
N SER A 395 -17.25 -5.34 -22.10
CA SER A 395 -18.19 -4.22 -22.25
C SER A 395 -18.24 -3.62 -23.67
N ARG A 396 -17.44 -4.13 -24.61
CA ARG A 396 -17.39 -3.69 -26.01
C ARG A 396 -17.63 -4.80 -27.04
N VAL A 397 -18.25 -5.94 -26.62
CA VAL A 397 -18.78 -6.95 -27.54
C VAL A 397 -20.29 -6.80 -27.63
#